data_3f2918cc6ec3f7cee8316b93c40e0111
#
_entry.id   3f2918cc6ec3f7cee8316b93c40e0111
#
_cell.length_a   1.000
_cell.length_b   1.000
_cell.length_c   1.000
_cell.angle_alpha   90.00
_cell.angle_beta   90.00
_cell.angle_gamma   90.00
#
_symmetry.space_group_name_H-M   'P 1'
#
loop_
_entity.id
_entity.type
_entity.pdbx_description
1 polymer ?
#
loop_
_entity_poly.entity_id
_entity_poly.type
_entity_poly.pdbx_seq_one_letter_code
_entity_poly.pdbx_strand_id
1 'polypeptide(L)'
;MAIFAASVGSAGAQQLMARADLQQRPDTAPKASINSATKTAAAAPSNPPATSDAKPARASSVKGPYYVDFRARTAASYGHAFVWYGKTSQRAVEVAGLHPAGDTLPYVLGHFMFVPSETGASYGDLDEQYLTASYRVYLNEADAKKVFAYIQRLQATSPVWNAGTTNCTNFIGRIASFMGLKAPFHLLKPEEYINRLRALNGGRQTVQLVAER
;
A
#
# COMPACT_ATOMS: atom_id res chain seq x y z
N MET A 1 -45.07 9.71 -10.71
CA MET A 1 -43.95 10.66 -10.86
C MET A 1 -43.10 10.55 -9.61
N ALA A 2 -42.09 9.74 -9.62
CA ALA A 2 -41.20 9.50 -8.47
C ALA A 2 -39.81 10.08 -8.81
N ILE A 3 -39.38 11.04 -7.98
CA ILE A 3 -38.12 11.75 -8.15
C ILE A 3 -37.03 10.91 -7.48
N PHE A 4 -36.12 10.34 -8.28
CA PHE A 4 -34.87 9.74 -7.78
C PHE A 4 -33.87 10.88 -7.54
N ALA A 5 -33.59 11.17 -6.29
CA ALA A 5 -32.45 11.99 -5.89
C ALA A 5 -31.21 11.09 -5.79
N ALA A 6 -30.28 11.23 -6.73
CA ALA A 6 -28.97 10.58 -6.67
C ALA A 6 -28.11 11.28 -5.62
N SER A 7 -27.75 10.59 -4.54
CA SER A 7 -26.75 11.07 -3.58
C SER A 7 -25.34 10.83 -4.12
N VAL A 8 -24.81 11.80 -4.85
CA VAL A 8 -23.38 11.89 -5.20
C VAL A 8 -22.72 12.69 -4.09
N GLY A 9 -21.90 12.08 -3.23
CA GLY A 9 -21.15 13.00 -2.46
C GLY A 9 -20.41 12.66 -1.18
N SER A 10 -20.09 11.42 -0.82
CA SER A 10 -19.30 11.23 0.43
C SER A 10 -17.81 10.96 0.18
N ALA A 11 -17.46 10.24 -0.87
CA ALA A 11 -16.06 9.91 -1.17
C ALA A 11 -15.18 11.12 -1.56
N GLY A 12 -15.77 12.11 -2.25
CA GLY A 12 -15.05 13.32 -2.65
C GLY A 12 -14.74 14.26 -1.48
N ALA A 13 -15.60 14.32 -0.50
CA ALA A 13 -15.44 15.21 0.65
C ALA A 13 -14.36 14.70 1.63
N GLN A 14 -14.27 13.39 1.83
CA GLN A 14 -13.23 12.79 2.69
C GLN A 14 -11.84 12.88 2.08
N GLN A 15 -11.71 12.75 0.77
CA GLN A 15 -10.44 12.98 0.07
C GLN A 15 -9.99 14.45 0.13
N LEU A 16 -10.93 15.39 0.14
CA LEU A 16 -10.62 16.82 0.25
C LEU A 16 -10.15 17.19 1.68
N MET A 17 -10.78 16.62 2.72
CA MET A 17 -10.36 16.82 4.11
C MET A 17 -8.98 16.23 4.40
N ALA A 18 -8.67 15.03 3.89
CA ALA A 18 -7.34 14.42 4.00
C ALA A 18 -6.24 15.23 3.29
N ARG A 19 -6.59 15.97 2.22
CA ARG A 19 -5.65 16.88 1.53
C ARG A 19 -5.39 18.18 2.30
N ALA A 20 -6.35 18.67 3.04
CA ALA A 20 -6.21 19.91 3.82
C ALA A 20 -5.29 19.72 5.04
N ASP A 21 -5.32 18.55 5.68
CA ASP A 21 -4.49 18.24 6.85
C ASP A 21 -2.99 18.11 6.52
N LEU A 22 -2.65 17.71 5.29
CA LEU A 22 -1.26 17.64 4.83
C LEU A 22 -0.61 18.99 4.56
N GLN A 23 -1.40 20.07 4.46
CA GLN A 23 -0.93 21.41 4.12
C GLN A 23 -0.66 22.31 5.33
N GLN A 24 -0.96 21.87 6.56
CA GLN A 24 -0.87 22.68 7.78
C GLN A 24 0.25 22.31 8.76
N ARG A 25 1.32 21.62 8.32
CA ARG A 25 2.49 21.38 9.19
C ARG A 25 3.49 22.52 9.07
N PRO A 26 3.87 23.19 10.17
CA PRO A 26 5.02 24.08 10.19
C PRO A 26 6.33 23.30 10.19
N ASP A 27 7.28 23.75 9.36
CA ASP A 27 8.65 23.27 9.29
C ASP A 27 9.39 23.51 10.61
N THR A 28 9.75 22.44 11.30
CA THR A 28 10.80 22.50 12.33
C THR A 28 11.79 21.36 12.09
N ALA A 29 12.86 21.69 11.37
CA ALA A 29 14.05 20.86 11.26
C ALA A 29 15.10 21.28 12.30
N PRO A 30 15.73 20.38 13.04
CA PRO A 30 16.95 20.70 13.77
C PRO A 30 18.17 20.52 12.86
N LYS A 31 18.98 21.57 12.82
CA LYS A 31 20.33 21.59 12.24
C LYS A 31 21.26 20.70 13.06
N ALA A 32 22.01 19.82 12.42
CA ALA A 32 23.21 19.22 13.01
C ALA A 32 24.43 19.48 12.14
N SER A 33 25.47 19.83 12.84
CA SER A 33 26.72 20.46 12.48
C SER A 33 27.71 19.52 11.80
N ILE A 34 28.53 20.13 10.94
CA ILE A 34 29.66 19.57 10.20
C ILE A 34 30.86 19.41 11.15
N ASN A 35 31.62 18.34 11.01
CA ASN A 35 33.08 18.39 11.30
C ASN A 35 33.87 17.50 10.34
N SER A 36 34.77 18.16 9.64
CA SER A 36 35.80 17.65 8.74
C SER A 36 36.96 17.05 9.54
N ALA A 37 37.57 16.00 9.05
CA ALA A 37 39.00 15.76 9.22
C ALA A 37 39.59 14.93 8.09
N THR A 38 40.56 15.52 7.46
CA THR A 38 41.46 15.07 6.41
C THR A 38 42.52 14.12 6.98
N LYS A 39 42.97 13.09 6.24
CA LYS A 39 44.42 12.86 5.97
C LYS A 39 44.73 11.59 5.17
N THR A 40 45.26 11.79 3.99
CA THR A 40 46.56 11.43 3.42
C THR A 40 46.88 9.95 3.07
N ALA A 41 47.27 9.84 1.82
CA ALA A 41 47.73 8.80 0.94
C ALA A 41 48.87 7.88 1.43
N ALA A 42 48.91 6.67 0.85
CA ALA A 42 50.15 6.09 0.29
C ALA A 42 49.87 4.79 -0.54
N ALA A 43 50.32 4.83 -1.79
CA ALA A 43 51.03 3.84 -2.63
C ALA A 43 50.57 2.36 -2.71
N ALA A 44 50.37 1.96 -3.98
CA ALA A 44 50.27 0.60 -4.50
C ALA A 44 51.61 -0.18 -4.45
N PRO A 45 51.57 -1.51 -4.67
CA PRO A 45 51.85 -2.02 -6.03
C PRO A 45 51.04 -3.27 -6.51
N SER A 46 50.83 -3.27 -7.84
CA SER A 46 50.85 -4.32 -8.88
C SER A 46 50.45 -5.79 -8.61
N ASN A 47 49.47 -6.21 -9.34
CA ASN A 47 48.98 -7.39 -10.06
C ASN A 47 49.76 -8.73 -10.00
N PRO A 48 49.11 -9.91 -10.27
CA PRO A 48 48.56 -10.29 -11.56
C PRO A 48 47.21 -11.08 -11.53
N PRO A 49 46.69 -11.59 -12.66
CA PRO A 49 45.26 -11.75 -12.94
C PRO A 49 44.72 -13.10 -12.46
N ALA A 50 43.58 -13.08 -11.83
CA ALA A 50 42.79 -14.27 -11.53
C ALA A 50 41.50 -14.27 -12.36
N THR A 51 41.38 -15.36 -13.08
CA THR A 51 40.24 -15.88 -13.84
C THR A 51 38.85 -15.45 -13.36
N SER A 52 38.11 -14.95 -14.34
CA SER A 52 36.73 -14.57 -14.22
C SER A 52 35.81 -15.78 -14.11
N ASP A 53 35.40 -16.15 -12.91
CA ASP A 53 34.15 -16.87 -12.70
C ASP A 53 33.04 -15.84 -12.64
N ALA A 54 32.40 -15.58 -13.76
CA ALA A 54 31.25 -14.73 -13.89
C ALA A 54 30.04 -15.38 -13.17
N LYS A 55 29.87 -15.06 -11.88
CA LYS A 55 28.63 -15.27 -11.18
C LYS A 55 27.54 -14.55 -11.98
N PRO A 56 26.43 -15.23 -12.37
CA PRO A 56 25.41 -14.59 -13.17
C PRO A 56 24.92 -13.33 -12.43
N ALA A 57 25.07 -12.19 -13.09
CA ALA A 57 24.60 -10.91 -12.60
C ALA A 57 23.09 -11.05 -12.31
N ARG A 58 22.73 -10.96 -11.05
CA ARG A 58 21.35 -10.86 -10.61
C ARG A 58 20.77 -9.65 -11.33
N ALA A 59 19.92 -9.90 -12.33
CA ALA A 59 19.25 -8.83 -13.06
C ALA A 59 18.64 -7.87 -12.06
N SER A 60 19.17 -6.67 -11.99
CA SER A 60 18.62 -5.59 -11.18
C SER A 60 17.22 -5.33 -11.73
N SER A 61 16.20 -5.75 -11.02
CA SER A 61 14.82 -5.51 -11.40
C SER A 61 14.59 -4.00 -11.38
N VAL A 62 14.57 -3.38 -12.55
CA VAL A 62 14.30 -1.95 -12.69
C VAL A 62 12.92 -1.68 -12.09
N LYS A 63 12.89 -0.91 -11.01
CA LYS A 63 11.63 -0.51 -10.37
C LYS A 63 10.79 0.25 -11.38
N GLY A 64 9.57 -0.21 -11.63
CA GLY A 64 8.66 0.44 -12.55
C GLY A 64 8.22 1.84 -12.07
N PRO A 65 7.65 2.67 -12.96
CA PRO A 65 7.22 4.03 -12.62
C PRO A 65 5.94 4.09 -11.78
N TYR A 66 5.26 2.97 -11.56
CA TYR A 66 4.04 2.85 -10.77
C TYR A 66 4.22 1.84 -9.65
N TYR A 67 3.38 1.94 -8.62
CA TYR A 67 3.45 1.05 -7.47
C TYR A 67 2.08 0.76 -6.87
N VAL A 68 2.01 -0.37 -6.16
CA VAL A 68 1.03 -0.68 -5.13
C VAL A 68 1.80 -0.99 -3.86
N ASP A 69 1.49 -0.31 -2.78
CA ASP A 69 2.10 -0.47 -1.46
C ASP A 69 1.05 -1.03 -0.50
N PHE A 70 1.16 -2.30 -0.17
CA PHE A 70 0.33 -2.95 0.83
C PHE A 70 0.78 -2.50 2.20
N ARG A 71 -0.12 -1.90 2.98
CA ARG A 71 0.18 -1.24 4.25
C ARG A 71 -0.70 -1.75 5.37
N ALA A 72 -0.15 -1.76 6.58
CA ALA A 72 -0.89 -1.97 7.80
C ALA A 72 -0.57 -0.86 8.80
N ARG A 73 -1.55 -0.47 9.59
CA ARG A 73 -1.41 0.53 10.63
C ARG A 73 -2.17 0.16 11.90
N THR A 74 -1.78 0.79 13.02
CA THR A 74 -2.50 0.72 14.30
C THR A 74 -2.96 2.13 14.67
N ALA A 75 -4.18 2.51 14.38
CA ALA A 75 -4.76 3.74 14.89
C ALA A 75 -6.17 3.42 15.38
N ALA A 76 -6.46 3.79 16.63
CA ALA A 76 -7.78 3.72 17.27
C ALA A 76 -8.51 2.36 17.25
N SER A 77 -7.88 1.25 16.79
CA SER A 77 -8.55 -0.04 16.62
C SER A 77 -7.57 -1.22 16.62
N TYR A 78 -8.10 -2.41 16.35
CA TYR A 78 -7.36 -3.66 16.12
C TYR A 78 -6.26 -3.55 15.04
N GLY A 79 -6.30 -2.51 14.23
CA GLY A 79 -5.46 -2.25 13.07
C GLY A 79 -6.27 -2.26 11.78
N HIS A 80 -5.68 -1.68 10.73
CA HIS A 80 -6.27 -1.62 9.40
C HIS A 80 -5.25 -2.03 8.34
N ALA A 81 -5.72 -2.72 7.30
CA ALA A 81 -4.93 -3.07 6.12
C ALA A 81 -5.52 -2.39 4.88
N PHE A 82 -4.66 -1.76 4.10
CA PHE A 82 -5.03 -0.97 2.93
C PHE A 82 -3.91 -0.95 1.91
N VAL A 83 -4.13 -0.38 0.75
CA VAL A 83 -3.09 -0.12 -0.23
C VAL A 83 -2.97 1.37 -0.53
N TRP A 84 -1.74 1.83 -0.67
CA TRP A 84 -1.42 3.05 -1.40
C TRP A 84 -1.04 2.66 -2.82
N TYR A 85 -1.50 3.42 -3.80
CA TYR A 85 -1.12 3.17 -5.18
C TYR A 85 -1.00 4.48 -5.96
N GLY A 86 -0.19 4.46 -7.02
CA GLY A 86 0.05 5.64 -7.84
C GLY A 86 1.34 5.58 -8.62
N LYS A 87 1.79 6.75 -9.05
CA LYS A 87 3.03 6.95 -9.80
C LYS A 87 4.16 7.36 -8.86
N THR A 88 5.34 6.77 -9.00
CA THR A 88 6.50 7.04 -8.12
C THR A 88 6.97 8.48 -8.15
N SER A 89 6.74 9.20 -9.25
CA SER A 89 7.09 10.62 -9.41
C SER A 89 6.08 11.60 -8.80
N GLN A 90 4.93 11.10 -8.31
CA GLN A 90 3.87 11.93 -7.72
C GLN A 90 3.89 11.82 -6.20
N ARG A 91 3.69 12.96 -5.51
CA ARG A 91 3.54 12.96 -4.04
C ARG A 91 2.15 12.52 -3.60
N ALA A 92 1.13 12.85 -4.39
CA ALA A 92 -0.23 12.42 -4.11
C ALA A 92 -0.35 10.90 -4.26
N VAL A 93 -0.97 10.25 -3.28
CA VAL A 93 -1.24 8.82 -3.28
C VAL A 93 -2.75 8.59 -3.34
N GLU A 94 -3.16 7.54 -4.01
CA GLU A 94 -4.51 7.03 -3.91
C GLU A 94 -4.54 5.92 -2.87
N VAL A 95 -5.63 5.86 -2.10
CA VAL A 95 -5.81 4.88 -1.03
C VAL A 95 -7.03 4.02 -1.29
N ALA A 96 -6.88 2.72 -1.11
CA ALA A 96 -7.99 1.78 -1.13
C ALA A 96 -7.86 0.79 0.03
N GLY A 97 -8.90 0.74 0.83
CA GLY A 97 -9.09 -0.17 1.96
C GLY A 97 -10.57 -0.47 2.11
N LEU A 98 -10.94 -1.43 2.91
CA LEU A 98 -12.34 -1.76 3.21
C LEU A 98 -12.55 -1.68 4.72
N HIS A 99 -13.43 -0.80 5.15
CA HIS A 99 -13.78 -0.62 6.56
C HIS A 99 -15.30 -0.43 6.71
N PRO A 100 -15.89 -0.62 7.90
CA PRO A 100 -17.30 -0.35 8.11
C PRO A 100 -17.58 1.14 7.93
N ALA A 101 -18.72 1.46 7.32
CA ALA A 101 -19.18 2.84 7.19
C ALA A 101 -19.57 3.41 8.56
N GLY A 102 -19.14 4.65 8.85
CA GLY A 102 -19.40 5.33 10.11
C GLY A 102 -18.49 4.89 11.25
N ASP A 103 -18.94 5.14 12.47
CA ASP A 103 -18.11 5.05 13.68
C ASP A 103 -18.13 3.66 14.36
N THR A 104 -18.03 3.66 15.68
CA THR A 104 -17.84 2.46 16.51
C THR A 104 -18.97 1.44 16.39
N LEU A 105 -20.23 1.87 16.24
CA LEU A 105 -21.37 0.93 16.26
C LEU A 105 -21.36 -0.02 15.06
N PRO A 106 -21.21 0.43 13.81
CA PRO A 106 -21.04 -0.49 12.67
C PRO A 106 -19.84 -1.40 12.80
N TYR A 107 -18.74 -0.93 13.37
CA TYR A 107 -17.56 -1.78 13.62
C TYR A 107 -17.90 -2.94 14.57
N VAL A 108 -18.58 -2.69 15.68
CA VAL A 108 -18.98 -3.73 16.64
C VAL A 108 -19.99 -4.69 16.01
N LEU A 109 -21.03 -4.16 15.34
CA LEU A 109 -22.07 -4.99 14.70
C LEU A 109 -21.47 -5.86 13.57
N GLY A 110 -20.47 -5.38 12.86
CA GLY A 110 -19.84 -6.11 11.77
C GLY A 110 -19.10 -7.37 12.20
N HIS A 111 -18.88 -7.61 13.47
CA HIS A 111 -18.40 -8.89 13.99
C HIS A 111 -19.50 -9.98 14.02
N PHE A 112 -20.75 -9.59 13.98
CA PHE A 112 -21.91 -10.47 14.09
C PHE A 112 -22.73 -10.56 12.80
N MET A 113 -22.70 -9.49 11.99
CA MET A 113 -23.51 -9.38 10.78
C MET A 113 -22.80 -8.54 9.71
N PHE A 114 -23.33 -8.50 8.50
CA PHE A 114 -22.87 -7.60 7.47
C PHE A 114 -23.37 -6.17 7.76
N VAL A 115 -22.47 -5.20 7.65
CA VAL A 115 -22.78 -3.77 7.80
C VAL A 115 -22.36 -3.04 6.54
N PRO A 116 -22.90 -1.86 6.23
CA PRO A 116 -22.41 -1.01 5.14
C PRO A 116 -20.92 -0.73 5.27
N SER A 117 -20.23 -0.61 4.13
CA SER A 117 -18.79 -0.36 4.09
C SER A 117 -18.44 0.93 3.37
N GLU A 118 -17.23 1.41 3.66
CA GLU A 118 -16.51 2.43 2.89
C GLU A 118 -15.19 1.85 2.37
N THR A 119 -14.75 2.36 1.19
CA THR A 119 -13.60 1.80 0.46
C THR A 119 -12.64 2.90 0.02
N GLY A 120 -12.03 3.58 0.93
CA GLY A 120 -11.10 4.66 0.65
C GLY A 120 -10.08 4.79 1.77
N ALA A 121 -9.60 6.00 1.97
CA ALA A 121 -8.78 6.31 3.12
C ALA A 121 -9.66 6.36 4.38
N SER A 122 -9.17 5.76 5.45
CA SER A 122 -9.74 5.90 6.79
C SER A 122 -8.76 6.60 7.73
N TYR A 123 -9.21 6.92 8.95
CA TYR A 123 -8.40 7.63 9.93
C TYR A 123 -7.02 6.98 10.12
N GLY A 124 -5.95 7.75 9.97
CA GLY A 124 -4.57 7.31 10.16
C GLY A 124 -3.93 6.60 8.96
N ASP A 125 -4.65 6.35 7.85
CA ASP A 125 -4.08 5.67 6.67
C ASP A 125 -3.02 6.51 5.93
N LEU A 126 -3.07 7.84 6.07
CA LEU A 126 -2.12 8.77 5.49
C LEU A 126 -1.00 9.19 6.47
N ASP A 127 -1.05 8.74 7.71
CA ASP A 127 -0.10 9.13 8.74
C ASP A 127 0.93 8.02 8.98
N GLU A 128 2.18 8.31 8.66
CA GLU A 128 3.31 7.36 8.80
C GLU A 128 3.58 6.96 10.27
N GLN A 129 3.16 7.78 11.25
CA GLN A 129 3.35 7.44 12.67
C GLN A 129 2.59 6.18 13.10
N TYR A 130 1.49 5.84 12.41
CA TYR A 130 0.68 4.65 12.70
C TYR A 130 1.10 3.44 11.88
N LEU A 131 2.01 3.59 10.92
CA LEU A 131 2.44 2.50 10.05
C LEU A 131 3.16 1.41 10.85
N THR A 132 2.71 0.16 10.71
CA THR A 132 3.31 -1.00 11.38
C THR A 132 3.98 -1.95 10.40
N ALA A 133 3.50 -2.04 9.18
CA ALA A 133 4.13 -2.84 8.12
C ALA A 133 3.82 -2.29 6.74
N SER A 134 4.77 -2.45 5.80
CA SER A 134 4.56 -2.15 4.39
C SER A 134 5.25 -3.15 3.47
N TYR A 135 4.65 -3.35 2.29
CA TYR A 135 5.22 -4.17 1.21
C TYR A 135 4.88 -3.53 -0.12
N ARG A 136 5.85 -2.81 -0.70
CA ARG A 136 5.69 -2.10 -1.98
C ARG A 136 6.12 -2.96 -3.15
N VAL A 137 5.27 -3.00 -4.17
CA VAL A 137 5.48 -3.72 -5.43
C VAL A 137 5.35 -2.73 -6.59
N TYR A 138 6.32 -2.75 -7.50
CA TYR A 138 6.39 -1.85 -8.64
C TYR A 138 5.81 -2.50 -9.90
N LEU A 139 5.22 -1.67 -10.75
CA LEU A 139 4.52 -2.05 -11.96
C LEU A 139 5.03 -1.21 -13.16
N ASN A 140 5.01 -1.80 -14.34
CA ASN A 140 5.05 -1.04 -15.57
C ASN A 140 3.71 -0.32 -15.82
N GLU A 141 3.66 0.56 -16.80
CA GLU A 141 2.46 1.37 -17.07
C GLU A 141 1.25 0.52 -17.50
N ALA A 142 1.47 -0.49 -18.36
CA ALA A 142 0.38 -1.34 -18.86
C ALA A 142 -0.28 -2.14 -17.73
N ASP A 143 0.54 -2.73 -16.86
CA ASP A 143 0.06 -3.49 -15.71
C ASP A 143 -0.58 -2.57 -14.67
N ALA A 144 -0.01 -1.38 -14.44
CA ALA A 144 -0.58 -0.40 -13.52
C ALA A 144 -1.99 0.00 -13.93
N LYS A 145 -2.24 0.28 -15.22
CA LYS A 145 -3.59 0.59 -15.72
C LYS A 145 -4.60 -0.51 -15.38
N LYS A 146 -4.23 -1.78 -15.57
CA LYS A 146 -5.09 -2.93 -15.26
C LYS A 146 -5.33 -3.06 -13.75
N VAL A 147 -4.28 -2.96 -12.94
CA VAL A 147 -4.35 -3.08 -11.48
C VAL A 147 -5.19 -1.94 -10.89
N PHE A 148 -4.98 -0.71 -11.32
CA PHE A 148 -5.73 0.45 -10.81
C PHE A 148 -7.21 0.37 -11.19
N ALA A 149 -7.52 -0.03 -12.43
CA ALA A 149 -8.90 -0.28 -12.83
C ALA A 149 -9.55 -1.42 -12.02
N TYR A 150 -8.79 -2.47 -11.69
CA TYR A 150 -9.27 -3.52 -10.80
C TYR A 150 -9.55 -2.99 -9.38
N ILE A 151 -8.66 -2.19 -8.80
CA ILE A 151 -8.84 -1.59 -7.47
C ILE A 151 -10.10 -0.73 -7.46
N GLN A 152 -10.28 0.17 -8.42
CA GLN A 152 -11.47 1.04 -8.53
C GLN A 152 -12.76 0.22 -8.66
N ARG A 153 -12.76 -0.82 -9.48
CA ARG A 153 -13.91 -1.72 -9.60
C ARG A 153 -14.18 -2.46 -8.29
N LEU A 154 -13.14 -2.92 -7.60
CA LEU A 154 -13.27 -3.60 -6.33
C LEU A 154 -13.87 -2.67 -5.26
N GLN A 155 -13.46 -1.41 -5.21
CA GLN A 155 -14.06 -0.39 -4.36
C GLN A 155 -15.55 -0.22 -4.65
N ALA A 156 -15.91 -0.07 -5.91
CA ALA A 156 -17.31 0.11 -6.34
C ALA A 156 -18.21 -1.11 -6.07
N THR A 157 -17.63 -2.30 -5.97
CA THR A 157 -18.37 -3.57 -5.80
C THR A 157 -18.22 -4.19 -4.42
N SER A 158 -17.78 -3.44 -3.43
CA SER A 158 -17.63 -3.91 -2.03
C SER A 158 -18.54 -3.13 -1.08
N PRO A 159 -19.86 -3.31 -1.14
CA PRO A 159 -20.83 -2.47 -0.42
C PRO A 159 -20.98 -2.84 1.06
N VAL A 160 -20.40 -3.95 1.50
CA VAL A 160 -20.56 -4.47 2.87
C VAL A 160 -19.24 -4.87 3.50
N TRP A 161 -19.18 -4.73 4.80
CA TRP A 161 -18.10 -5.18 5.65
C TRP A 161 -18.56 -6.20 6.68
N ASN A 162 -17.72 -7.20 6.96
CA ASN A 162 -17.90 -8.17 8.04
C ASN A 162 -16.52 -8.65 8.49
N ALA A 163 -16.25 -8.68 9.78
CA ALA A 163 -14.94 -9.00 10.33
C ALA A 163 -14.42 -10.41 9.95
N GLY A 164 -15.33 -11.36 9.77
CA GLY A 164 -14.98 -12.76 9.48
C GLY A 164 -14.81 -13.08 7.99
N THR A 165 -15.42 -12.33 7.08
CA THR A 165 -15.51 -12.71 5.67
C THR A 165 -15.10 -11.61 4.69
N THR A 166 -15.61 -10.38 4.87
CA THR A 166 -15.38 -9.25 3.96
C THR A 166 -14.69 -8.11 4.70
N ASN A 167 -13.48 -8.38 5.17
CA ASN A 167 -12.68 -7.45 5.96
C ASN A 167 -11.56 -6.80 5.11
N CYS A 168 -10.79 -5.91 5.74
CA CYS A 168 -9.71 -5.17 5.10
C CYS A 168 -8.63 -6.10 4.50
N THR A 169 -8.23 -7.16 5.18
CA THR A 169 -7.22 -8.11 4.70
C THR A 169 -7.74 -8.98 3.54
N ASN A 170 -9.03 -9.34 3.53
CA ASN A 170 -9.66 -9.99 2.37
C ASN A 170 -9.64 -9.06 1.15
N PHE A 171 -9.98 -7.78 1.34
CA PHE A 171 -10.01 -6.79 0.28
C PHE A 171 -8.64 -6.63 -0.38
N ILE A 172 -7.58 -6.35 0.39
CA ILE A 172 -6.24 -6.22 -0.18
C ILE A 172 -5.67 -7.54 -0.69
N GLY A 173 -6.12 -8.68 -0.15
CA GLY A 173 -5.76 -10.02 -0.63
C GLY A 173 -6.26 -10.28 -2.05
N ARG A 174 -7.44 -9.78 -2.40
CA ARG A 174 -7.98 -9.83 -3.78
C ARG A 174 -7.11 -9.01 -4.73
N ILE A 175 -6.64 -7.82 -4.29
CA ILE A 175 -5.71 -7.01 -5.08
C ILE A 175 -4.38 -7.76 -5.28
N ALA A 176 -3.82 -8.31 -4.20
CA ALA A 176 -2.58 -9.09 -4.26
C ALA A 176 -2.71 -10.29 -5.23
N SER A 177 -3.81 -11.03 -5.14
CA SER A 177 -4.08 -12.18 -6.02
C SER A 177 -4.23 -11.76 -7.49
N PHE A 178 -4.91 -10.65 -7.77
CA PHE A 178 -5.00 -10.09 -9.13
C PHE A 178 -3.62 -9.72 -9.68
N MET A 179 -2.72 -9.24 -8.82
CA MET A 179 -1.32 -8.95 -9.19
C MET A 179 -0.44 -10.21 -9.31
N GLY A 180 -1.00 -11.43 -9.18
CA GLY A 180 -0.25 -12.67 -9.21
C GLY A 180 0.62 -12.92 -7.97
N LEU A 181 0.30 -12.27 -6.86
CA LEU A 181 0.91 -12.52 -5.56
C LEU A 181 0.15 -13.61 -4.81
N LYS A 182 0.90 -14.42 -4.04
CA LYS A 182 0.31 -15.39 -3.11
C LYS A 182 -0.21 -14.64 -1.88
N ALA A 183 -1.53 -14.56 -1.73
CA ALA A 183 -2.17 -13.92 -0.59
C ALA A 183 -2.22 -14.87 0.62
N PRO A 184 -1.95 -14.39 1.84
CA PRO A 184 -2.12 -15.19 3.05
C PRO A 184 -3.60 -15.31 3.46
N PHE A 185 -3.86 -16.07 4.51
CA PHE A 185 -5.21 -16.21 5.07
C PHE A 185 -5.70 -14.87 5.64
N HIS A 186 -6.92 -14.48 5.29
CA HIS A 186 -7.45 -13.14 5.53
C HIS A 186 -7.86 -12.82 6.99
N LEU A 187 -7.83 -13.79 7.90
CA LEU A 187 -8.12 -13.56 9.32
C LEU A 187 -6.88 -13.24 10.17
N LEU A 188 -5.71 -13.11 9.54
CA LEU A 188 -4.52 -12.61 10.23
C LEU A 188 -4.70 -11.14 10.62
N LYS A 189 -4.01 -10.72 11.69
CA LYS A 189 -3.92 -9.29 12.03
C LYS A 189 -3.31 -8.51 10.87
N PRO A 190 -3.70 -7.24 10.64
CA PRO A 190 -3.22 -6.45 9.52
C PRO A 190 -1.70 -6.45 9.34
N GLU A 191 -0.94 -6.19 10.39
CA GLU A 191 0.52 -6.19 10.36
C GLU A 191 1.09 -7.57 9.98
N GLU A 192 0.61 -8.63 10.61
CA GLU A 192 1.03 -10.00 10.34
C GLU A 192 0.68 -10.38 8.90
N TYR A 193 -0.49 -9.96 8.41
CA TYR A 193 -0.93 -10.19 7.03
C TYR A 193 0.07 -9.59 6.02
N ILE A 194 0.48 -8.33 6.19
CA ILE A 194 1.44 -7.68 5.29
C ILE A 194 2.81 -8.36 5.36
N ASN A 195 3.30 -8.68 6.54
CA ASN A 195 4.56 -9.39 6.70
C ASN A 195 4.52 -10.78 6.07
N ARG A 196 3.42 -11.50 6.21
CA ARG A 196 3.22 -12.81 5.60
C ARG A 196 3.08 -12.72 4.07
N LEU A 197 2.36 -11.71 3.57
CA LEU A 197 2.25 -11.43 2.14
C LEU A 197 3.63 -11.24 1.52
N ARG A 198 4.47 -10.41 2.12
CA ARG A 198 5.86 -10.22 1.68
C ARG A 198 6.66 -11.50 1.70
N ALA A 199 6.60 -12.28 2.79
CA ALA A 199 7.34 -13.52 2.95
C ALA A 199 6.93 -14.59 1.92
N LEU A 200 5.62 -14.81 1.70
CA LEU A 200 5.10 -15.77 0.72
C LEU A 200 5.53 -15.46 -0.73
N ASN A 201 5.89 -14.22 -1.00
CA ASN A 201 6.32 -13.77 -2.31
C ASN A 201 7.85 -13.51 -2.40
N GLY A 202 8.63 -13.99 -1.41
CA GLY A 202 10.08 -13.86 -1.37
C GLY A 202 10.55 -12.41 -1.33
N GLY A 203 9.70 -11.45 -0.90
CA GLY A 203 10.00 -10.03 -0.85
C GLY A 203 10.22 -9.38 -2.22
N ARG A 204 9.77 -10.02 -3.32
CA ARG A 204 9.94 -9.46 -4.67
C ARG A 204 9.28 -8.08 -4.78
N GLN A 205 9.98 -7.15 -5.40
CA GLN A 205 9.52 -5.77 -5.53
C GLN A 205 8.95 -5.43 -6.91
N THR A 206 8.86 -6.39 -7.82
CA THR A 206 8.30 -6.19 -9.15
C THR A 206 7.38 -7.35 -9.51
N VAL A 207 6.27 -7.05 -10.15
CA VAL A 207 5.38 -8.04 -10.76
C VAL A 207 5.10 -7.65 -12.21
N GLN A 208 4.81 -8.67 -13.01
CA GLN A 208 4.26 -8.54 -14.36
C GLN A 208 3.01 -9.40 -14.39
N LEU A 209 1.90 -8.82 -14.83
CA LEU A 209 0.67 -9.57 -15.02
C LEU A 209 0.87 -10.53 -16.20
N VAL A 210 0.46 -11.78 -16.01
CA VAL A 210 0.45 -12.74 -17.11
C VAL A 210 -0.59 -12.24 -18.12
N ALA A 211 -0.18 -12.10 -19.38
CA ALA A 211 -1.11 -11.79 -20.44
C ALA A 211 -2.18 -12.90 -20.49
N GLU A 212 -3.44 -12.51 -20.44
CA GLU A 212 -4.54 -13.46 -20.71
C GLU A 212 -4.32 -14.01 -22.13
N ARG A 213 -4.19 -15.34 -22.23
CA ARG A 213 -4.09 -16.05 -23.51
C ARG A 213 -5.46 -16.18 -24.13
#